data_6a9d4590e9f3fc9ba4853ed58e9df685
#
_entry.id   6a9d4590e9f3fc9ba4853ed58e9df685
#
_cell.length_a   1.000
_cell.length_b   1.000
_cell.length_c   1.000
_cell.angle_alpha   90.00
_cell.angle_beta   90.00
_cell.angle_gamma   90.00
#
_symmetry.space_group_name_H-M   'P 1'
#
loop_
_entity.id
_entity.type
_entity.pdbx_description
1 polymer ?
#
loop_
_entity_poly.entity_id
_entity_poly.type
_entity_poly.pdbx_seq_one_letter_code
_entity_poly.pdbx_strand_id
1 'polypeptide(L)'
;LNGMEVTQFTYFQQVGGIECYPVTGEITYGLERLAMYLQGVDSVYDLVWTDGPFGKVTYGDVFHQNEVEQSTYNFEHANVPELFKLFDLFESESNRIMALKLPLPAYEFVLKASHTFNLLDARRAISVTERQRYILRVRALARAIAQSYLDSRAALRFPLADPALRDEVMAQLAAAALAETAASDKAASAKAQKEAQA
;
A
#
# COMPACT_ATOMS: atom_id res chain seq x y z
N LEU A 1 17.66 14.17 -14.44
CA LEU A 1 18.68 15.18 -14.59
C LEU A 1 20.05 14.50 -14.52
N ASN A 2 20.85 14.62 -15.61
CA ASN A 2 22.18 13.97 -15.67
C ASN A 2 22.18 12.47 -15.26
N GLY A 3 21.16 11.73 -15.65
CA GLY A 3 21.01 10.30 -15.32
C GLY A 3 20.41 10.00 -13.94
N MET A 4 20.17 11.02 -13.11
CA MET A 4 19.50 10.88 -11.82
C MET A 4 18.01 11.23 -11.97
N GLU A 5 17.14 10.36 -11.45
CA GLU A 5 15.71 10.64 -11.34
C GLU A 5 15.46 11.69 -10.24
N VAL A 6 14.90 12.84 -10.61
CA VAL A 6 14.57 13.93 -9.68
C VAL A 6 13.07 14.13 -9.51
N THR A 7 12.27 13.58 -10.46
CA THR A 7 10.82 13.59 -10.39
C THR A 7 10.28 12.28 -10.91
N GLN A 8 9.14 11.84 -10.39
CA GLN A 8 8.39 10.70 -10.83
C GLN A 8 6.95 11.10 -11.12
N PHE A 9 6.39 10.59 -12.23
CA PHE A 9 4.99 10.76 -12.56
C PHE A 9 4.27 9.42 -12.51
N THR A 10 3.16 9.34 -11.81
CA THR A 10 2.37 8.13 -11.64
C THR A 10 0.93 8.36 -12.08
N TYR A 11 0.40 7.47 -12.91
CA TYR A 11 -1.02 7.34 -13.18
C TYR A 11 -1.62 6.30 -12.26
N PHE A 12 -2.61 6.68 -11.46
CA PHE A 12 -3.38 5.74 -10.65
C PHE A 12 -4.57 5.21 -11.44
N GLN A 13 -4.31 4.20 -12.26
CA GLN A 13 -5.36 3.51 -13.01
C GLN A 13 -6.13 2.52 -12.14
N GLN A 14 -5.43 1.90 -11.18
CA GLN A 14 -6.00 0.93 -10.25
C GLN A 14 -5.39 1.10 -8.85
N VAL A 15 -6.22 0.91 -7.82
CA VAL A 15 -5.80 0.81 -6.41
C VAL A 15 -6.39 -0.46 -5.81
N GLY A 16 -5.54 -1.35 -5.30
CA GLY A 16 -5.99 -2.62 -4.74
C GLY A 16 -6.72 -3.53 -5.75
N GLY A 17 -6.46 -3.36 -7.05
CA GLY A 17 -7.16 -4.08 -8.13
C GLY A 17 -8.53 -3.52 -8.48
N ILE A 18 -8.88 -2.34 -7.97
CA ILE A 18 -10.10 -1.59 -8.29
C ILE A 18 -9.72 -0.49 -9.27
N GLU A 19 -10.44 -0.37 -10.38
CA GLU A 19 -10.22 0.70 -11.34
C GLU A 19 -10.61 2.06 -10.76
N CYS A 20 -9.76 3.06 -10.99
CA CYS A 20 -9.98 4.43 -10.54
C CYS A 20 -10.67 5.24 -11.62
N TYR A 21 -11.75 5.92 -11.26
CA TYR A 21 -12.46 6.85 -12.13
C TYR A 21 -12.79 8.15 -11.35
N PRO A 22 -12.32 9.31 -11.84
CA PRO A 22 -11.35 9.46 -12.94
C PRO A 22 -9.97 8.94 -12.58
N VAL A 23 -9.15 8.62 -13.60
CA VAL A 23 -7.73 8.31 -13.42
C VAL A 23 -7.03 9.58 -12.92
N THR A 24 -6.32 9.45 -11.79
CA THR A 24 -5.58 10.58 -11.21
C THR A 24 -4.09 10.48 -11.55
N GLY A 25 -3.43 11.63 -11.67
CA GLY A 25 -2.00 11.74 -11.84
C GLY A 25 -1.33 12.26 -10.57
N GLU A 26 -0.13 11.79 -10.29
CA GLU A 26 0.72 12.26 -9.22
C GLU A 26 2.08 12.66 -9.79
N ILE A 27 2.63 13.77 -9.30
CA ILE A 27 4.02 14.14 -9.54
C ILE A 27 4.72 14.17 -8.19
N THR A 28 5.76 13.34 -8.05
CA THR A 28 6.58 13.26 -6.85
C THR A 28 7.96 13.84 -7.14
N TYR A 29 8.40 14.82 -6.35
CA TYR A 29 9.70 15.45 -6.45
C TYR A 29 10.66 14.87 -5.42
N GLY A 30 11.86 14.48 -5.86
CA GLY A 30 12.99 14.11 -4.98
C GLY A 30 13.67 15.37 -4.46
N LEU A 31 13.18 15.95 -3.37
CA LEU A 31 13.65 17.24 -2.85
C LEU A 31 15.13 17.19 -2.48
N GLU A 32 15.59 16.09 -1.88
CA GLU A 32 17.00 15.89 -1.54
C GLU A 32 17.88 15.88 -2.79
N ARG A 33 17.45 15.20 -3.84
CA ARG A 33 18.19 15.14 -5.11
C ARG A 33 18.26 16.49 -5.80
N LEU A 34 17.15 17.24 -5.79
CA LEU A 34 17.14 18.62 -6.31
C LEU A 34 18.05 19.53 -5.48
N ALA A 35 18.02 19.40 -4.16
CA ALA A 35 18.87 20.18 -3.26
C ALA A 35 20.36 19.87 -3.47
N MET A 36 20.72 18.59 -3.71
CA MET A 36 22.10 18.23 -4.03
C MET A 36 22.61 18.96 -5.28
N TYR A 37 21.81 19.05 -6.34
CA TYR A 37 22.16 19.83 -7.54
C TYR A 37 22.28 21.31 -7.24
N LEU A 38 21.37 21.88 -6.47
CA LEU A 38 21.36 23.30 -6.14
C LEU A 38 22.55 23.69 -5.24
N GLN A 39 22.91 22.82 -4.30
CA GLN A 39 24.04 23.08 -3.39
C GLN A 39 25.37 22.56 -3.92
N GLY A 40 25.39 21.82 -5.03
CA GLY A 40 26.60 21.30 -5.65
C GLY A 40 27.31 20.26 -4.78
N VAL A 41 26.58 19.40 -4.10
CA VAL A 41 27.11 18.31 -3.25
C VAL A 41 26.82 16.95 -3.86
N ASP A 42 27.75 16.00 -3.67
CA ASP A 42 27.63 14.64 -4.19
C ASP A 42 26.97 13.67 -3.23
N SER A 43 26.95 13.98 -1.94
CA SER A 43 26.33 13.19 -0.90
C SER A 43 25.12 13.92 -0.32
N VAL A 44 24.01 13.19 -0.13
CA VAL A 44 22.80 13.73 0.54
C VAL A 44 23.12 14.20 1.97
N TYR A 45 24.08 13.55 2.63
CA TYR A 45 24.45 13.88 4.01
C TYR A 45 25.21 15.22 4.12
N ASP A 46 25.78 15.71 3.02
CA ASP A 46 26.48 17.00 2.98
C ASP A 46 25.56 18.20 2.71
N LEU A 47 24.25 17.91 2.43
CA LEU A 47 23.26 18.97 2.27
C LEU A 47 23.19 19.84 3.53
N VAL A 48 23.23 21.15 3.36
CA VAL A 48 22.96 22.09 4.43
C VAL A 48 21.46 22.09 4.70
N TRP A 49 21.08 21.59 5.89
CA TRP A 49 19.69 21.57 6.37
C TRP A 49 19.27 22.97 6.82
N THR A 50 20.13 23.61 7.60
CA THR A 50 19.94 25.01 8.02
C THR A 50 21.29 25.66 8.28
N ASP A 51 21.34 27.00 8.08
CA ASP A 51 22.50 27.84 8.42
C ASP A 51 21.98 29.00 9.26
N GLY A 52 22.34 29.03 10.54
CA GLY A 52 21.79 29.98 11.50
C GLY A 52 22.83 30.48 12.50
N PRO A 53 22.40 31.21 13.54
CA PRO A 53 23.30 31.83 14.53
C PRO A 53 24.21 30.83 15.27
N PHE A 54 23.83 29.56 15.28
CA PHE A 54 24.58 28.48 15.95
C PHE A 54 25.45 27.66 14.98
N GLY A 55 25.56 28.09 13.71
CA GLY A 55 26.33 27.42 12.68
C GLY A 55 25.46 26.60 11.72
N LYS A 56 26.14 25.88 10.84
CA LYS A 56 25.52 24.99 9.85
C LYS A 56 25.16 23.66 10.49
N VAL A 57 23.96 23.18 10.18
CA VAL A 57 23.52 21.81 10.45
C VAL A 57 23.28 21.12 9.11
N THR A 58 23.85 19.95 8.92
CA THR A 58 23.73 19.18 7.70
C THR A 58 22.56 18.18 7.78
N TYR A 59 22.14 17.67 6.62
CA TYR A 59 21.22 16.53 6.54
C TYR A 59 21.78 15.30 7.29
N GLY A 60 23.12 15.10 7.20
CA GLY A 60 23.80 14.04 7.93
C GLY A 60 23.69 14.19 9.44
N ASP A 61 23.84 15.40 9.98
CA ASP A 61 23.69 15.66 11.41
C ASP A 61 22.30 15.27 11.93
N VAL A 62 21.28 15.40 11.08
CA VAL A 62 19.87 15.11 11.46
C VAL A 62 19.52 13.64 11.26
N PHE A 63 19.92 13.02 10.12
CA PHE A 63 19.35 11.74 9.69
C PHE A 63 20.33 10.57 9.61
N HIS A 64 21.66 10.82 9.53
CA HIS A 64 22.62 9.74 9.28
C HIS A 64 22.63 8.68 10.38
N GLN A 65 22.58 9.09 11.64
CA GLN A 65 22.58 8.12 12.77
C GLN A 65 21.31 7.24 12.76
N ASN A 66 20.16 7.82 12.43
CA ASN A 66 18.92 7.05 12.28
C ASN A 66 19.04 6.00 11.15
N GLU A 67 19.61 6.40 10.00
CA GLU A 67 19.85 5.46 8.90
C GLU A 67 20.78 4.31 9.31
N VAL A 68 21.87 4.60 10.03
CA VAL A 68 22.78 3.57 10.54
C VAL A 68 22.06 2.59 11.46
N GLU A 69 21.27 3.09 12.41
CA GLU A 69 20.55 2.23 13.37
C GLU A 69 19.48 1.37 12.69
N GLN A 70 18.68 1.97 11.80
CA GLN A 70 17.63 1.25 11.06
C GLN A 70 18.23 0.19 10.14
N SER A 71 19.29 0.51 9.40
CA SER A 71 19.98 -0.42 8.51
C SER A 71 20.61 -1.57 9.30
N THR A 72 21.28 -1.27 10.40
CA THR A 72 21.87 -2.29 11.29
C THR A 72 20.80 -3.24 11.83
N TYR A 73 19.69 -2.71 12.32
CA TYR A 73 18.56 -3.54 12.77
C TYR A 73 18.01 -4.38 11.62
N ASN A 74 17.69 -3.75 10.49
CA ASN A 74 17.01 -4.42 9.38
C ASN A 74 17.84 -5.54 8.75
N PHE A 75 19.14 -5.35 8.60
CA PHE A 75 20.00 -6.29 7.88
C PHE A 75 20.77 -7.25 8.80
N GLU A 76 21.00 -6.90 10.06
CA GLU A 76 21.86 -7.68 10.94
C GLU A 76 21.13 -8.28 12.15
N HIS A 77 20.26 -7.51 12.82
CA HIS A 77 19.76 -7.87 14.15
C HIS A 77 18.27 -8.20 14.23
N ALA A 78 17.47 -7.90 13.20
CA ALA A 78 16.04 -8.22 13.22
C ALA A 78 15.81 -9.72 13.51
N ASN A 79 15.00 -10.03 14.53
CA ASN A 79 14.75 -11.38 15.01
C ASN A 79 13.80 -12.14 14.08
N VAL A 80 14.34 -12.95 13.19
CA VAL A 80 13.59 -13.66 12.15
C VAL A 80 12.46 -14.53 12.71
N PRO A 81 12.66 -15.39 13.74
CA PRO A 81 11.56 -16.15 14.34
C PRO A 81 10.39 -15.31 14.83
N GLU A 82 10.67 -14.15 15.44
CA GLU A 82 9.62 -13.25 15.91
C GLU A 82 8.94 -12.50 14.76
N LEU A 83 9.68 -12.16 13.70
CA LEU A 83 9.09 -11.52 12.52
C LEU A 83 8.05 -12.42 11.83
N PHE A 84 8.28 -13.74 11.75
CA PHE A 84 7.26 -14.66 11.23
C PHE A 84 5.98 -14.65 12.07
N LYS A 85 6.10 -14.68 13.39
CA LYS A 85 4.95 -14.61 14.30
C LYS A 85 4.22 -13.27 14.19
N LEU A 86 4.97 -12.17 14.10
CA LEU A 86 4.40 -10.84 13.93
C LEU A 86 3.64 -10.70 12.62
N PHE A 87 4.17 -11.24 11.52
CA PHE A 87 3.45 -11.23 10.25
C PHE A 87 2.09 -11.94 10.36
N ASP A 88 2.07 -13.15 10.89
CA ASP A 88 0.85 -13.94 11.06
C ASP A 88 -0.14 -13.25 12.01
N LEU A 89 0.36 -12.62 13.09
CA LEU A 89 -0.47 -11.84 14.02
C LEU A 89 -1.11 -10.64 13.34
N PHE A 90 -0.34 -9.86 12.58
CA PHE A 90 -0.86 -8.68 11.87
C PHE A 90 -1.87 -9.05 10.79
N GLU A 91 -1.63 -10.13 10.04
CA GLU A 91 -2.60 -10.66 9.07
C GLU A 91 -3.89 -11.10 9.76
N SER A 92 -3.79 -11.87 10.85
CA SER A 92 -4.94 -12.35 11.63
C SER A 92 -5.77 -11.18 12.17
N GLU A 93 -5.11 -10.19 12.76
CA GLU A 93 -5.80 -9.01 13.31
C GLU A 93 -6.44 -8.16 12.23
N SER A 94 -5.76 -7.96 11.09
CA SER A 94 -6.36 -7.28 9.94
C SER A 94 -7.65 -7.96 9.49
N ASN A 95 -7.64 -9.29 9.34
CA ASN A 95 -8.82 -10.07 8.96
C ASN A 95 -9.95 -9.98 10.00
N ARG A 96 -9.61 -10.02 11.29
CA ARG A 96 -10.58 -9.88 12.38
C ARG A 96 -11.29 -8.52 12.36
N ILE A 97 -10.53 -7.45 12.14
CA ILE A 97 -11.06 -6.08 12.07
C ILE A 97 -11.89 -5.90 10.79
N MET A 98 -11.48 -6.51 9.68
CA MET A 98 -12.24 -6.51 8.43
C MET A 98 -13.61 -7.17 8.57
N ALA A 99 -13.73 -8.25 9.37
CA ALA A 99 -15.03 -8.87 9.67
C ALA A 99 -15.99 -7.90 10.39
N LEU A 100 -15.46 -6.87 11.06
CA LEU A 100 -16.23 -5.79 11.68
C LEU A 100 -16.53 -4.63 10.71
N LYS A 101 -16.13 -4.74 9.44
CA LYS A 101 -16.27 -3.70 8.40
C LYS A 101 -15.57 -2.39 8.76
N LEU A 102 -14.39 -2.49 9.35
CA LEU A 102 -13.56 -1.35 9.77
C LEU A 102 -12.27 -1.30 8.92
N PRO A 103 -12.34 -0.88 7.62
CA PRO A 103 -11.19 -0.95 6.72
C PRO A 103 -10.02 -0.05 7.14
N LEU A 104 -10.26 1.13 7.71
CA LEU A 104 -9.17 2.05 8.07
C LEU A 104 -8.25 1.50 9.16
N PRO A 105 -8.74 1.06 10.33
CA PRO A 105 -7.86 0.42 11.33
C PRO A 105 -7.29 -0.91 10.84
N ALA A 106 -8.00 -1.68 10.01
CA ALA A 106 -7.48 -2.91 9.41
C ALA A 106 -6.27 -2.65 8.51
N TYR A 107 -6.26 -1.52 7.79
CA TYR A 107 -5.17 -1.14 6.90
C TYR A 107 -3.85 -0.90 7.65
N GLU A 108 -3.88 -0.37 8.87
CA GLU A 108 -2.67 -0.22 9.69
C GLU A 108 -1.97 -1.56 9.92
N PHE A 109 -2.72 -2.64 10.10
CA PHE A 109 -2.16 -3.97 10.27
C PHE A 109 -1.61 -4.55 8.96
N VAL A 110 -2.20 -4.19 7.81
CA VAL A 110 -1.60 -4.55 6.50
C VAL A 110 -0.27 -3.83 6.29
N LEU A 111 -0.16 -2.57 6.64
CA LEU A 111 1.11 -1.84 6.58
C LEU A 111 2.18 -2.49 7.48
N LYS A 112 1.80 -2.89 8.70
CA LYS A 112 2.69 -3.62 9.62
C LYS A 112 3.10 -4.99 9.06
N ALA A 113 2.17 -5.75 8.49
CA ALA A 113 2.46 -7.04 7.84
C ALA A 113 3.39 -6.85 6.64
N SER A 114 3.15 -5.86 5.79
CA SER A 114 3.99 -5.53 4.64
C SER A 114 5.41 -5.12 5.07
N HIS A 115 5.53 -4.28 6.11
CA HIS A 115 6.82 -3.92 6.68
C HIS A 115 7.57 -5.14 7.23
N THR A 116 6.87 -6.00 7.98
CA THR A 116 7.45 -7.24 8.52
C THR A 116 7.94 -8.17 7.42
N PHE A 117 7.18 -8.30 6.33
CA PHE A 117 7.62 -9.03 5.14
C PHE A 117 8.90 -8.43 4.54
N ASN A 118 9.01 -7.11 4.44
CA ASN A 118 10.22 -6.45 3.94
C ASN A 118 11.44 -6.74 4.83
N LEU A 119 11.28 -6.81 6.14
CA LEU A 119 12.35 -7.21 7.07
C LEU A 119 12.77 -8.67 6.86
N LEU A 120 11.82 -9.58 6.69
CA LEU A 120 12.09 -10.99 6.39
C LEU A 120 12.85 -11.16 5.06
N ASP A 121 12.46 -10.39 4.03
CA ASP A 121 13.12 -10.37 2.73
C ASP A 121 14.55 -9.81 2.84
N ALA A 122 14.73 -8.68 3.54
CA ALA A 122 16.03 -8.07 3.82
C ALA A 122 16.99 -9.01 4.58
N ARG A 123 16.45 -9.76 5.54
CA ARG A 123 17.20 -10.81 6.29
C ARG A 123 17.45 -12.08 5.46
N ARG A 124 16.98 -12.15 4.21
CA ARG A 124 17.05 -13.34 3.35
C ARG A 124 16.47 -14.60 4.03
N ALA A 125 15.45 -14.39 4.88
CA ALA A 125 14.82 -15.44 5.68
C ALA A 125 13.76 -16.24 4.90
N ILE A 126 13.37 -15.77 3.73
CA ILE A 126 12.35 -16.35 2.86
C ILE A 126 12.96 -16.79 1.53
N SER A 127 12.59 -17.99 1.06
CA SER A 127 12.96 -18.47 -0.28
C SER A 127 12.23 -17.68 -1.37
N VAL A 128 12.71 -17.76 -2.60
CA VAL A 128 12.08 -17.11 -3.77
C VAL A 128 10.63 -17.56 -3.94
N THR A 129 10.33 -18.83 -3.69
CA THR A 129 8.97 -19.39 -3.79
C THR A 129 8.07 -18.86 -2.67
N GLU A 130 8.56 -18.84 -1.44
CA GLU A 130 7.81 -18.29 -0.30
C GLU A 130 7.57 -16.79 -0.43
N ARG A 131 8.53 -16.05 -0.98
CA ARG A 131 8.40 -14.62 -1.26
C ARG A 131 7.13 -14.32 -2.05
N GLN A 132 6.84 -15.08 -3.10
CA GLN A 132 5.61 -14.92 -3.88
C GLN A 132 4.35 -15.17 -3.04
N ARG A 133 4.38 -16.14 -2.13
CA ARG A 133 3.25 -16.42 -1.23
C ARG A 133 2.98 -15.26 -0.28
N TYR A 134 4.02 -14.68 0.33
CA TYR A 134 3.87 -13.49 1.20
C TYR A 134 3.34 -12.27 0.44
N ILE A 135 3.84 -12.01 -0.77
CA ILE A 135 3.34 -10.95 -1.65
C ILE A 135 1.84 -11.14 -1.92
N LEU A 136 1.41 -12.37 -2.23
CA LEU A 136 0.00 -12.67 -2.49
C LEU A 136 -0.87 -12.47 -1.23
N ARG A 137 -0.38 -12.84 -0.03
CA ARG A 137 -1.07 -12.61 1.25
C ARG A 137 -1.29 -11.11 1.47
N VAL A 138 -0.24 -10.29 1.37
CA VAL A 138 -0.34 -8.82 1.52
C VAL A 138 -1.27 -8.21 0.47
N ARG A 139 -1.17 -8.64 -0.79
CA ARG A 139 -2.05 -8.16 -1.86
C ARG A 139 -3.53 -8.51 -1.62
N ALA A 140 -3.80 -9.71 -1.13
CA ALA A 140 -5.16 -10.14 -0.81
C ALA A 140 -5.77 -9.27 0.30
N LEU A 141 -5.01 -9.00 1.36
CA LEU A 141 -5.44 -8.10 2.43
C LEU A 141 -5.69 -6.68 1.91
N ALA A 142 -4.75 -6.12 1.14
CA ALA A 142 -4.88 -4.78 0.58
C ALA A 142 -6.11 -4.64 -0.33
N ARG A 143 -6.37 -5.66 -1.18
CA ARG A 143 -7.55 -5.69 -2.04
C ARG A 143 -8.85 -5.73 -1.25
N ALA A 144 -8.93 -6.59 -0.23
CA ALA A 144 -10.11 -6.70 0.62
C ALA A 144 -10.41 -5.38 1.32
N ILE A 145 -9.37 -4.70 1.81
CA ILE A 145 -9.50 -3.39 2.45
C ILE A 145 -9.94 -2.32 1.45
N ALA A 146 -9.34 -2.26 0.27
CA ALA A 146 -9.72 -1.31 -0.77
C ALA A 146 -11.20 -1.46 -1.14
N GLN A 147 -11.69 -2.70 -1.30
CA GLN A 147 -13.10 -2.97 -1.57
C GLN A 147 -13.99 -2.51 -0.41
N SER A 148 -13.66 -2.90 0.84
CA SER A 148 -14.45 -2.49 2.01
C SER A 148 -14.45 -0.98 2.23
N TYR A 149 -13.35 -0.30 1.92
CA TYR A 149 -13.28 1.15 1.95
C TYR A 149 -14.21 1.77 0.89
N LEU A 150 -14.17 1.28 -0.35
CA LEU A 150 -15.06 1.72 -1.41
C LEU A 150 -16.53 1.52 -1.01
N ASP A 151 -16.89 0.36 -0.48
CA ASP A 151 -18.25 0.05 -0.01
C ASP A 151 -18.69 1.04 1.09
N SER A 152 -17.79 1.36 2.02
CA SER A 152 -18.07 2.32 3.08
C SER A 152 -18.30 3.74 2.53
N ARG A 153 -17.53 4.14 1.51
CA ARG A 153 -17.70 5.44 0.84
C ARG A 153 -18.99 5.49 0.02
N ALA A 154 -19.33 4.38 -0.65
CA ALA A 154 -20.59 4.24 -1.38
C ALA A 154 -21.81 4.33 -0.44
N ALA A 155 -21.75 3.68 0.73
CA ALA A 155 -22.79 3.78 1.75
C ALA A 155 -23.02 5.23 2.23
N LEU A 156 -21.98 6.05 2.27
CA LEU A 156 -22.03 7.49 2.55
C LEU A 156 -22.35 8.33 1.31
N ARG A 157 -22.59 7.70 0.15
CA ARG A 157 -22.85 8.36 -1.12
C ARG A 157 -21.77 9.35 -1.54
N PHE A 158 -20.50 9.01 -1.31
CA PHE A 158 -19.32 9.82 -1.70
C PHE A 158 -19.48 11.31 -1.43
N PRO A 159 -19.54 11.77 -0.17
CA PRO A 159 -19.91 13.14 0.21
C PRO A 159 -18.96 14.22 -0.32
N LEU A 160 -17.73 13.85 -0.71
CA LEU A 160 -16.72 14.76 -1.26
C LEU A 160 -16.68 14.77 -2.80
N ALA A 161 -17.46 13.92 -3.47
CA ALA A 161 -17.49 13.87 -4.92
C ALA A 161 -18.43 14.98 -5.47
N ASP A 162 -18.09 15.46 -6.68
CA ASP A 162 -19.02 16.29 -7.46
C ASP A 162 -20.37 15.58 -7.63
N PRO A 163 -21.51 16.29 -7.49
CA PRO A 163 -22.84 15.66 -7.54
C PRO A 163 -23.10 14.86 -8.83
N ALA A 164 -22.68 15.35 -9.99
CA ALA A 164 -22.89 14.66 -11.26
C ALA A 164 -22.07 13.38 -11.34
N LEU A 165 -20.78 13.45 -10.97
CA LEU A 165 -19.89 12.30 -10.90
C LEU A 165 -20.38 11.27 -9.88
N ARG A 166 -20.83 11.73 -8.72
CA ARG A 166 -21.39 10.88 -7.67
C ARG A 166 -22.56 10.04 -8.15
N ASP A 167 -23.52 10.68 -8.82
CA ASP A 167 -24.73 10.00 -9.29
C ASP A 167 -24.40 8.99 -10.39
N GLU A 168 -23.44 9.29 -11.28
CA GLU A 168 -22.90 8.35 -12.27
C GLU A 168 -22.24 7.12 -11.61
N VAL A 169 -21.33 7.35 -10.66
CA VAL A 169 -20.62 6.26 -9.95
C VAL A 169 -21.60 5.40 -9.16
N MET A 170 -22.58 5.99 -8.49
CA MET A 170 -23.61 5.23 -7.77
C MET A 170 -24.45 4.36 -8.71
N ALA A 171 -24.77 4.85 -9.90
CA ALA A 171 -25.48 4.06 -10.92
C ALA A 171 -24.61 2.90 -11.44
N GLN A 172 -23.33 3.13 -11.69
CA GLN A 172 -22.38 2.09 -12.12
C GLN A 172 -22.21 0.99 -11.07
N LEU A 173 -22.06 1.36 -9.78
CA LEU A 173 -21.95 0.40 -8.68
C LEU A 173 -23.23 -0.44 -8.52
N ALA A 174 -24.40 0.18 -8.65
CA ALA A 174 -25.66 -0.54 -8.61
C ALA A 174 -25.79 -1.53 -9.76
N ALA A 175 -25.39 -1.15 -10.97
CA ALA A 175 -25.41 -2.02 -12.14
C ALA A 175 -24.43 -3.20 -11.99
N ALA A 176 -23.22 -2.95 -11.48
CA ALA A 176 -22.24 -3.99 -11.23
C ALA A 176 -22.74 -5.01 -10.19
N ALA A 177 -23.31 -4.56 -9.09
CA ALA A 177 -23.88 -5.43 -8.07
C ALA A 177 -25.01 -6.32 -8.61
N LEU A 178 -25.89 -5.79 -9.48
CA LEU A 178 -26.93 -6.56 -10.13
C LEU A 178 -26.35 -7.63 -11.08
N ALA A 179 -25.30 -7.29 -11.82
CA ALA A 179 -24.62 -8.23 -12.72
C ALA A 179 -23.94 -9.37 -11.96
N GLU A 180 -23.30 -9.09 -10.84
CA GLU A 180 -22.67 -10.10 -9.98
C GLU A 180 -23.72 -11.06 -9.37
N THR A 181 -24.84 -10.53 -8.89
CA THR A 181 -25.95 -11.34 -8.38
C THR A 181 -26.48 -12.28 -9.44
N ALA A 182 -26.73 -11.76 -10.65
CA ALA A 182 -27.23 -12.57 -11.76
C ALA A 182 -26.23 -13.66 -12.21
N ALA A 183 -24.93 -13.37 -12.18
CA ALA A 183 -23.87 -14.35 -12.48
C ALA A 183 -23.80 -15.45 -11.41
N SER A 184 -23.92 -15.09 -10.12
CA SER A 184 -23.96 -16.03 -9.00
C SER A 184 -25.14 -16.97 -9.09
N ASP A 185 -26.35 -16.45 -9.39
CA ASP A 185 -27.56 -17.24 -9.53
C ASP A 185 -27.48 -18.23 -10.70
N LYS A 186 -26.90 -17.81 -11.83
CA LYS A 186 -26.64 -18.70 -12.97
C LYS A 186 -25.66 -19.82 -12.62
N ALA A 187 -24.58 -19.49 -11.89
CA ALA A 187 -23.60 -20.49 -11.47
C ALA A 187 -24.22 -21.51 -10.48
N ALA A 188 -25.02 -21.04 -9.52
CA ALA A 188 -25.74 -21.89 -8.58
C ALA A 188 -26.74 -22.82 -9.27
N SER A 189 -27.50 -22.29 -10.24
CA SER A 189 -28.47 -23.06 -11.04
C SER A 189 -27.78 -24.12 -11.90
N ALA A 190 -26.65 -23.78 -12.53
CA ALA A 190 -25.86 -24.72 -13.34
C ALA A 190 -25.25 -25.84 -12.49
N LYS A 191 -24.82 -25.54 -11.25
CA LYS A 191 -24.32 -26.56 -10.32
C LYS A 191 -25.43 -27.51 -9.85
N ALA A 192 -26.60 -26.98 -9.48
CA ALA A 192 -27.74 -27.77 -9.09
C ALA A 192 -28.24 -28.70 -10.22
N GLN A 193 -28.24 -28.25 -11.47
CA GLN A 193 -28.58 -29.08 -12.63
C GLN A 193 -27.58 -30.21 -12.87
N LYS A 194 -26.27 -29.99 -12.66
CA LYS A 194 -25.27 -31.05 -12.77
C LYS A 194 -25.38 -32.10 -11.66
N GLU A 195 -25.69 -31.66 -10.45
CA GLU A 195 -25.91 -32.58 -9.30
C GLU A 195 -27.18 -33.40 -9.43
N ALA A 196 -28.21 -32.88 -10.13
CA ALA A 196 -29.46 -33.61 -10.36
C ALA A 196 -29.36 -34.62 -11.53
N GLN A 197 -28.31 -34.57 -12.35
CA GLN A 197 -28.08 -35.47 -13.50
C GLN A 197 -27.00 -36.52 -13.22
N ALA A 198 -26.39 -36.52 -12.05
CA ALA A 198 -25.40 -37.50 -11.59
C ALA A 198 -26.04 -38.50 -10.60
#